data_60b67acce6a87ce60fca44a2baec51b0
#
_entry.id   60b67acce6a87ce60fca44a2baec51b0
#
_cell.length_a   1.000
_cell.length_b   1.000
_cell.length_c   1.000
_cell.angle_alpha   90.00
_cell.angle_beta   90.00
_cell.angle_gamma   90.00
#
_symmetry.space_group_name_H-M   'P 1'
#
loop_
_entity.id
_entity.type
_entity.pdbx_description
1 polymer ?
#
loop_
_entity_poly.entity_id
_entity_poly.type
_entity_poly.pdbx_seq_one_letter_code
_entity_poly.pdbx_strand_id
1 'polypeptide(L)'
;MRHKEDIIKLRSEGKTYNQIVEILGCSKGTIAYHLSESVKVNYNTRKRKYRRVIDKHIREYKESFGCIDCGEKYPYYMLDLDHITNDKKFSVSDYRSHTIDIELIKAEIAKCEVVCANCHRIRTYQRSGRE
;
A
#
# COMPACT_ATOMS: atom_id res chain seq x y z
N MET A 1 17.56 3.58 -5.63
CA MET A 1 16.97 4.91 -5.91
C MET A 1 17.60 5.42 -7.21
N ARG A 2 16.91 5.22 -8.31
CA ARG A 2 17.43 5.29 -9.68
C ARG A 2 17.75 6.71 -10.05
N HIS A 3 18.01 7.71 -9.71
CA HIS A 3 18.36 9.05 -10.26
C HIS A 3 18.79 10.08 -9.22
N LYS A 4 18.90 9.75 -7.93
CA LYS A 4 19.18 10.75 -6.90
C LYS A 4 20.53 11.44 -7.14
N GLU A 5 21.57 10.65 -7.35
CA GLU A 5 22.94 11.15 -7.53
C GLU A 5 23.09 11.92 -8.85
N ASP A 6 22.47 11.40 -9.91
CA ASP A 6 22.46 12.05 -11.22
C ASP A 6 21.72 13.40 -11.19
N ILE A 7 20.59 13.47 -10.49
CA ILE A 7 19.83 14.72 -10.30
C ILE A 7 20.68 15.77 -9.57
N ILE A 8 21.34 15.37 -8.48
CA ILE A 8 22.19 16.27 -7.70
C ILE A 8 23.36 16.76 -8.54
N LYS A 9 24.02 15.86 -9.26
CA LYS A 9 25.15 16.17 -10.16
C LYS A 9 24.73 17.15 -11.25
N LEU A 10 23.70 16.82 -12.03
CA LEU A 10 23.22 17.68 -13.13
C LEU A 10 22.77 19.06 -12.61
N ARG A 11 22.20 19.13 -11.41
CA ARG A 11 21.82 20.39 -10.81
C ARG A 11 23.04 21.22 -10.39
N SER A 12 24.08 20.60 -9.86
CA SER A 12 25.36 21.28 -9.54
C SER A 12 26.07 21.81 -10.79
N GLU A 13 25.87 21.15 -11.94
CA GLU A 13 26.36 21.60 -13.26
C GLU A 13 25.50 22.74 -13.86
N GLY A 14 24.50 23.26 -13.14
CA GLY A 14 23.65 24.38 -13.57
C GLY A 14 22.48 23.97 -14.48
N LYS A 15 22.21 22.70 -14.70
CA LYS A 15 21.08 22.24 -15.52
C LYS A 15 19.75 22.66 -14.93
N THR A 16 18.83 23.11 -15.78
CA THR A 16 17.44 23.42 -15.40
C THR A 16 16.64 22.14 -15.18
N TYR A 17 15.49 22.24 -14.50
CA TYR A 17 14.59 21.09 -14.31
C TYR A 17 14.14 20.48 -15.64
N ASN A 18 13.87 21.31 -16.67
CA ASN A 18 13.48 20.80 -17.98
C ASN A 18 14.60 19.97 -18.60
N GLN A 19 15.83 20.46 -18.57
CA GLN A 19 17.01 19.73 -19.10
C GLN A 19 17.23 18.41 -18.34
N ILE A 20 17.05 18.40 -17.02
CA ILE A 20 17.17 17.17 -16.22
C ILE A 20 16.07 16.16 -16.58
N VAL A 21 14.84 16.63 -16.82
CA VAL A 21 13.74 15.78 -17.30
C VAL A 21 14.10 15.14 -18.65
N GLU A 22 14.65 15.91 -19.58
CA GLU A 22 15.05 15.43 -20.90
C GLU A 22 16.16 14.38 -20.80
N ILE A 23 17.16 14.59 -19.93
CA ILE A 23 18.33 13.70 -19.77
C ILE A 23 17.94 12.40 -19.06
N LEU A 24 17.14 12.48 -17.97
CA LEU A 24 16.89 11.35 -17.08
C LEU A 24 15.51 10.70 -17.28
N GLY A 25 14.62 11.29 -18.05
CA GLY A 25 13.25 10.79 -18.24
C GLY A 25 12.39 10.82 -16.98
N CYS A 26 12.79 11.56 -15.94
CA CYS A 26 12.07 11.64 -14.68
C CYS A 26 11.17 12.87 -14.62
N SER A 27 10.17 12.88 -13.72
CA SER A 27 9.27 14.03 -13.56
C SER A 27 9.94 15.19 -12.79
N LYS A 28 9.47 16.43 -13.00
CA LYS A 28 9.87 17.59 -12.20
C LYS A 28 9.61 17.39 -10.70
N GLY A 29 8.55 16.66 -10.35
CA GLY A 29 8.23 16.30 -8.97
C GLY A 29 9.31 15.40 -8.35
N THR A 30 9.86 14.46 -9.11
CA THR A 30 10.98 13.62 -8.70
C THR A 30 12.23 14.46 -8.43
N ILE A 31 12.53 15.41 -9.31
CA ILE A 31 13.67 16.33 -9.14
C ILE A 31 13.49 17.17 -7.88
N ALA A 32 12.32 17.80 -7.70
CA ALA A 32 12.02 18.59 -6.52
C ALA A 32 12.11 17.79 -5.21
N TYR A 33 11.63 16.54 -5.23
CA TYR A 33 11.73 15.62 -4.08
C TYR A 33 13.18 15.35 -3.65
N HIS A 34 14.09 15.21 -4.60
CA HIS A 34 15.51 14.93 -4.30
C HIS A 34 16.32 16.17 -3.96
N LEU A 35 15.91 17.35 -4.43
CA LEU A 35 16.66 18.60 -4.23
C LEU A 35 16.12 19.44 -3.06
N SER A 36 14.89 19.24 -2.63
CA SER A 36 14.26 20.05 -1.57
C SER A 36 13.80 19.19 -0.40
N GLU A 37 14.41 19.40 0.77
CA GLU A 37 14.01 18.69 1.99
C GLU A 37 12.57 19.02 2.39
N SER A 38 12.12 20.25 2.21
CA SER A 38 10.73 20.64 2.51
C SER A 38 9.71 19.89 1.62
N VAL A 39 9.99 19.73 0.33
CA VAL A 39 9.15 18.96 -0.58
C VAL A 39 9.10 17.49 -0.16
N LYS A 40 10.25 16.93 0.18
CA LYS A 40 10.38 15.54 0.65
C LYS A 40 9.62 15.31 1.96
N VAL A 41 9.76 16.19 2.94
CA VAL A 41 9.04 16.12 4.21
C VAL A 41 7.53 16.21 3.99
N ASN A 42 7.06 17.15 3.17
CA ASN A 42 5.64 17.33 2.86
C ASN A 42 5.06 16.08 2.14
N TYR A 43 5.80 15.51 1.18
CA TYR A 43 5.40 14.29 0.50
C TYR A 43 5.27 13.11 1.48
N ASN A 44 6.28 12.90 2.33
CA ASN A 44 6.29 11.82 3.30
C ASN A 44 5.18 11.97 4.36
N THR A 45 4.91 13.20 4.79
CA THR A 45 3.84 13.52 5.75
C THR A 45 2.47 13.19 5.17
N ARG A 46 2.19 13.61 3.91
CA ARG A 46 0.95 13.28 3.22
C ARG A 46 0.78 11.76 3.05
N LYS A 47 1.84 11.07 2.64
CA LYS A 47 1.84 9.62 2.49
C LYS A 47 1.57 8.89 3.82
N ARG A 48 2.15 9.35 4.93
CA ARG A 48 1.89 8.80 6.27
C ARG A 48 0.45 9.05 6.70
N LYS A 49 -0.08 10.25 6.50
CA LYS A 49 -1.48 10.60 6.83
C LYS A 49 -2.44 9.71 6.05
N TYR A 50 -2.23 9.56 4.76
CA TYR A 50 -3.02 8.69 3.89
C TYR A 50 -3.02 7.24 4.40
N ARG A 51 -1.84 6.68 4.67
CA ARG A 51 -1.71 5.30 5.19
C ARG A 51 -2.46 5.12 6.52
N ARG A 52 -2.37 6.08 7.43
CA ARG A 52 -3.07 6.02 8.73
C ARG A 52 -4.59 5.93 8.57
N VAL A 53 -5.16 6.66 7.60
CA VAL A 53 -6.61 6.61 7.33
C VAL A 53 -7.01 5.22 6.86
N ILE A 54 -6.26 4.63 5.96
CA ILE A 54 -6.51 3.27 5.45
C ILE A 54 -6.29 2.22 6.53
N ASP A 55 -5.17 2.29 7.27
CA ASP A 55 -4.88 1.40 8.39
C ASP A 55 -6.03 1.39 9.41
N LYS A 56 -6.54 2.58 9.76
CA LYS A 56 -7.68 2.71 10.68
C LYS A 56 -8.92 2.00 10.11
N HIS A 57 -9.26 2.27 8.86
CA HIS A 57 -10.43 1.65 8.21
C HIS A 57 -10.32 0.11 8.19
N ILE A 58 -9.16 -0.43 7.81
CA ILE A 58 -8.95 -1.89 7.77
C ILE A 58 -9.06 -2.52 9.17
N ARG A 59 -8.51 -1.86 10.19
CA ARG A 59 -8.59 -2.35 11.58
C ARG A 59 -10.03 -2.40 12.06
N GLU A 60 -10.76 -1.28 11.93
CA GLU A 60 -12.16 -1.18 12.32
C GLU A 60 -13.02 -2.20 11.58
N TYR A 61 -12.79 -2.39 10.28
CA TYR A 61 -13.47 -3.40 9.47
C TYR A 61 -13.23 -4.81 10.02
N LYS A 62 -11.99 -5.21 10.22
CA LYS A 62 -11.62 -6.53 10.74
C LYS A 62 -12.24 -6.79 12.13
N GLU A 63 -12.14 -5.84 13.05
CA GLU A 63 -12.64 -6.00 14.41
C GLU A 63 -14.16 -6.01 14.50
N SER A 64 -14.85 -5.34 13.57
CA SER A 64 -16.31 -5.35 13.52
C SER A 64 -16.89 -6.73 13.21
N PHE A 65 -16.22 -7.50 12.36
CA PHE A 65 -16.67 -8.84 11.96
C PHE A 65 -16.15 -9.95 12.87
N GLY A 66 -14.88 -9.94 13.23
CA GLY A 66 -14.22 -11.09 13.83
C GLY A 66 -13.95 -12.20 12.81
N CYS A 67 -13.62 -13.39 13.25
CA CYS A 67 -13.40 -14.54 12.36
C CYS A 67 -14.73 -15.17 11.95
N ILE A 68 -15.04 -15.19 10.66
CA ILE A 68 -16.27 -15.78 10.15
C ILE A 68 -16.33 -17.31 10.30
N ASP A 69 -15.18 -17.99 10.30
CA ASP A 69 -15.13 -19.46 10.34
C ASP A 69 -15.29 -20.03 11.76
N CYS A 70 -14.59 -19.48 12.75
CA CYS A 70 -14.69 -19.95 14.14
C CYS A 70 -15.61 -19.09 15.03
N GLY A 71 -16.06 -17.96 14.54
CA GLY A 71 -16.95 -17.05 15.29
C GLY A 71 -16.25 -16.19 16.35
N GLU A 72 -14.96 -16.41 16.59
CA GLU A 72 -14.23 -15.72 17.66
C GLU A 72 -13.87 -14.28 17.31
N LYS A 73 -13.89 -13.41 18.31
CA LYS A 73 -13.44 -12.03 18.20
C LYS A 73 -11.95 -11.95 18.55
N TYR A 74 -11.18 -11.38 17.62
CA TYR A 74 -9.77 -11.18 17.80
C TYR A 74 -9.38 -9.73 17.52
N PRO A 75 -8.27 -9.24 18.09
CA PRO A 75 -7.66 -7.98 17.67
C PRO A 75 -7.30 -8.03 16.17
N TYR A 76 -7.35 -6.87 15.50
CA TYR A 76 -7.14 -6.76 14.05
C TYR A 76 -5.86 -7.43 13.53
N TYR A 77 -4.80 -7.49 14.34
CA TYR A 77 -3.51 -8.10 13.96
C TYR A 77 -3.51 -9.63 13.94
N MET A 78 -4.54 -10.26 14.50
CA MET A 78 -4.79 -11.71 14.43
C MET A 78 -5.79 -12.08 13.34
N LEU A 79 -6.34 -11.10 12.64
CA LEU A 79 -7.33 -11.26 11.59
C LEU A 79 -6.75 -10.93 10.23
N ASP A 80 -7.08 -11.73 9.24
CA ASP A 80 -6.71 -11.56 7.83
C ASP A 80 -7.94 -11.25 6.98
N LEU A 81 -7.71 -10.66 5.81
CA LEU A 81 -8.69 -10.47 4.75
C LEU A 81 -8.44 -11.54 3.67
N ASP A 82 -9.32 -12.52 3.60
CA ASP A 82 -9.24 -13.64 2.66
C ASP A 82 -10.18 -13.42 1.48
N HIS A 83 -9.62 -13.31 0.27
CA HIS A 83 -10.43 -13.17 -0.94
C HIS A 83 -11.23 -14.44 -1.23
N ILE A 84 -12.54 -14.28 -1.36
CA ILE A 84 -13.47 -15.39 -1.66
C ILE A 84 -13.80 -15.52 -3.14
N THR A 85 -13.43 -14.52 -3.94
CA THR A 85 -13.69 -14.47 -5.38
C THR A 85 -12.39 -14.49 -6.18
N ASN A 86 -12.45 -14.95 -7.43
CA ASN A 86 -11.29 -15.01 -8.32
C ASN A 86 -11.02 -13.69 -9.06
N ASP A 87 -11.75 -12.61 -8.73
CA ASP A 87 -11.64 -11.29 -9.36
C ASP A 87 -10.75 -10.31 -8.56
N LYS A 88 -9.80 -10.84 -7.79
CA LYS A 88 -8.81 -10.06 -7.05
C LYS A 88 -8.04 -9.15 -8.00
N LYS A 89 -8.11 -7.84 -7.77
CA LYS A 89 -7.39 -6.83 -8.55
C LYS A 89 -6.00 -6.54 -7.99
N PHE A 90 -5.86 -6.52 -6.67
CA PHE A 90 -4.60 -6.28 -5.98
C PHE A 90 -4.66 -6.84 -4.54
N SER A 91 -3.53 -6.92 -3.88
CA SER A 91 -3.50 -7.22 -2.45
C SER A 91 -3.92 -5.99 -1.65
N VAL A 92 -4.85 -6.15 -0.68
CA VAL A 92 -5.27 -5.02 0.16
C VAL A 92 -4.08 -4.32 0.81
N SER A 93 -3.01 -5.04 1.13
CA SER A 93 -1.76 -4.49 1.70
C SER A 93 -0.94 -3.63 0.74
N ASP A 94 -1.23 -3.64 -0.58
CA ASP A 94 -0.42 -2.92 -1.59
C ASP A 94 -0.49 -1.40 -1.45
N TYR A 95 -1.50 -0.84 -0.73
CA TYR A 95 -1.54 0.59 -0.38
C TYR A 95 -0.31 1.06 0.40
N ARG A 96 0.45 0.15 1.01
CA ARG A 96 1.67 0.46 1.75
C ARG A 96 2.83 0.82 0.82
N SER A 97 2.89 0.23 -0.35
CA SER A 97 3.91 0.49 -1.38
C SER A 97 3.43 1.44 -2.47
N HIS A 98 2.16 1.37 -2.82
CA HIS A 98 1.55 2.18 -3.87
C HIS A 98 0.51 3.14 -3.30
N THR A 99 0.22 4.23 -4.01
CA THR A 99 -0.92 5.10 -3.70
C THR A 99 -2.13 4.55 -4.46
N ILE A 100 -3.05 3.92 -3.73
CA ILE A 100 -4.28 3.36 -4.28
C ILE A 100 -5.44 4.16 -3.68
N ASP A 101 -6.39 4.57 -4.49
CA ASP A 101 -7.56 5.30 -4.01
C ASP A 101 -8.30 4.51 -2.91
N ILE A 102 -8.76 5.21 -1.85
CA ILE A 102 -9.40 4.57 -0.69
C ILE A 102 -10.70 3.85 -1.09
N GLU A 103 -11.43 4.36 -2.09
CA GLU A 103 -12.67 3.72 -2.54
C GLU A 103 -12.38 2.41 -3.28
N LEU A 104 -11.26 2.34 -4.01
CA LEU A 104 -10.81 1.09 -4.62
C LEU A 104 -10.39 0.06 -3.56
N ILE A 105 -9.76 0.52 -2.47
CA ILE A 105 -9.39 -0.35 -1.34
C ILE A 105 -10.64 -0.89 -0.64
N LYS A 106 -11.64 -0.04 -0.39
CA LYS A 106 -12.92 -0.46 0.19
C LYS A 106 -13.65 -1.48 -0.69
N ALA A 107 -13.66 -1.24 -2.00
CA ALA A 107 -14.24 -2.17 -2.97
C ALA A 107 -13.52 -3.52 -2.99
N GLU A 108 -12.20 -3.54 -2.82
CA GLU A 108 -11.43 -4.77 -2.75
C GLU A 108 -11.63 -5.50 -1.42
N ILE A 109 -11.72 -4.76 -0.30
CA ILE A 109 -12.04 -5.33 1.02
C ILE A 109 -13.43 -6.00 1.02
N ALA A 110 -14.41 -5.42 0.33
CA ALA A 110 -15.76 -5.98 0.22
C ALA A 110 -15.81 -7.37 -0.46
N LYS A 111 -14.75 -7.77 -1.17
CA LYS A 111 -14.59 -9.10 -1.77
C LYS A 111 -13.90 -10.10 -0.84
N CYS A 112 -13.56 -9.69 0.37
CA CYS A 112 -12.85 -10.49 1.35
C CYS A 112 -13.76 -10.87 2.51
N GLU A 113 -13.51 -12.04 3.06
CA GLU A 113 -14.00 -12.43 4.38
C GLU A 113 -12.92 -12.20 5.43
N VAL A 114 -13.36 -11.85 6.64
CA VAL A 114 -12.45 -11.70 7.78
C VAL A 114 -12.31 -13.06 8.45
N VAL A 115 -11.08 -13.55 8.53
CA VAL A 115 -10.75 -14.84 9.15
C VAL A 115 -9.55 -14.68 10.08
N CYS A 116 -9.47 -15.49 11.14
CA CYS A 116 -8.24 -15.51 11.95
C CYS A 116 -7.11 -16.24 11.21
N ALA A 117 -5.87 -16.00 11.61
CA ALA A 117 -4.69 -16.58 10.96
C ALA A 117 -4.74 -18.12 10.90
N ASN A 118 -5.33 -18.79 11.90
CA ASN A 118 -5.44 -20.25 11.92
C ASN A 118 -6.49 -20.73 10.88
N CYS A 119 -7.67 -20.14 10.87
CA CYS A 119 -8.71 -20.48 9.88
C CYS A 119 -8.25 -20.16 8.46
N HIS A 120 -7.53 -19.06 8.25
CA HIS A 120 -6.96 -18.73 6.96
C HIS A 120 -5.95 -19.80 6.47
N ARG A 121 -5.13 -20.34 7.37
CA ARG A 121 -4.23 -21.46 7.04
C ARG A 121 -4.99 -22.72 6.69
N ILE A 122 -6.07 -23.04 7.40
CA ILE A 122 -6.93 -24.19 7.10
C ILE A 122 -7.53 -24.03 5.70
N ARG A 123 -8.09 -22.87 5.37
CA ARG A 123 -8.62 -22.57 4.03
C ARG A 123 -7.55 -22.72 2.94
N THR A 124 -6.35 -22.20 3.18
CA THR A 124 -5.22 -22.30 2.25
C THR A 124 -4.81 -23.74 2.01
N TYR A 125 -4.73 -24.55 3.07
CA TYR A 125 -4.42 -25.97 2.97
C TYR A 125 -5.48 -26.72 2.14
N GLN A 126 -6.76 -26.53 2.45
CA GLN A 126 -7.87 -27.13 1.72
C GLN A 126 -7.88 -26.76 0.23
N ARG A 127 -7.62 -25.48 -0.10
CA ARG A 127 -7.53 -25.00 -1.49
C ARG A 127 -6.31 -25.54 -2.23
N SER A 128 -5.26 -25.93 -1.53
CA SER A 128 -4.03 -26.43 -2.17
C SER A 128 -4.13 -27.87 -2.69
N GLY A 129 -5.22 -28.59 -2.36
CA GLY A 129 -5.40 -30.00 -2.74
C GLY A 129 -4.34 -30.95 -2.19
N ARG A 130 -3.61 -30.55 -1.14
CA ARG A 130 -2.65 -31.41 -0.43
C ARG A 130 -3.41 -32.31 0.53
N GLU A 131 -3.28 -33.62 0.33
CA GLU A 131 -3.68 -34.66 1.30
C GLU A 131 -2.55 -34.93 2.29
#